data_50845626870537230353c3db30f19775
#
_entry.id   50845626870537230353c3db30f19775
#
_cell.length_a   1.000
_cell.length_b   1.000
_cell.length_c   1.000
_cell.angle_alpha   90.00
_cell.angle_beta   90.00
_cell.angle_gamma   90.00
#
_symmetry.space_group_name_H-M   'P 1'
#
loop_
_entity.id
_entity.type
_entity.pdbx_description
1 polymer ?
#
loop_
_entity_poly.entity_id
_entity_poly.type
_entity_poly.pdbx_seq_one_letter_code
_entity_poly.pdbx_strand_id
1 'polypeptide(L)'
;MYIWCKLDEKDKGFTIHDLDSNKKYYITSSTIGTDKENGTEIPLASNYKFKVYFPPIKDIPSNIDIAEGNSPKDWQFRNICLDDYKDHLEINWDAYRKEYAYSNMHDGDWRDAQSIFLNMLDENPDDLHALNALGIMSYAMQNYSDAESYFTDAIEAHPNSSLGYLNRSVIYELRQDYQAALRDVTQAVNNSSAPDDYYKRALLYTKLEDWEKAEKDLDRIIATEDYKRDASAYTYRALVKMEQKRKKDACRDIEIAYNLTNDKDLEKVLQEMWNDCGC
;
A
#
# COMPACT_ATOMS: atom_id res chain seq x y z
N MET A 1 37.48 -2.38 -6.29
CA MET A 1 36.72 -1.92 -7.46
C MET A 1 35.39 -1.42 -6.93
N TYR A 2 35.00 -0.21 -7.29
CA TYR A 2 33.70 0.35 -6.89
C TYR A 2 32.70 0.10 -8.00
N ILE A 3 31.55 -0.46 -7.65
CA ILE A 3 30.42 -0.60 -8.56
C ILE A 3 29.31 0.31 -8.08
N TRP A 4 28.75 1.09 -8.97
CA TRP A 4 27.63 1.98 -8.72
C TRP A 4 26.72 2.01 -9.95
N CYS A 5 25.44 2.26 -9.73
CA CYS A 5 24.44 2.40 -10.80
C CYS A 5 23.91 3.82 -10.77
N LYS A 6 23.86 4.50 -11.89
CA LYS A 6 23.19 5.79 -12.01
C LYS A 6 21.75 5.62 -12.43
N LEU A 7 20.85 6.37 -11.79
CA LEU A 7 19.44 6.52 -12.17
C LEU A 7 19.16 7.84 -12.91
N ASP A 8 20.20 8.62 -13.25
CA ASP A 8 20.05 9.91 -13.92
C ASP A 8 19.71 9.74 -15.41
N GLU A 9 18.74 10.54 -15.89
CA GLU A 9 18.30 10.55 -17.30
C GLU A 9 19.42 10.81 -18.32
N LYS A 10 20.51 11.47 -17.92
CA LYS A 10 21.64 11.82 -18.79
C LYS A 10 22.71 10.74 -18.87
N ASP A 11 22.92 10.00 -17.80
CA ASP A 11 23.89 8.89 -17.72
C ASP A 11 23.15 7.63 -17.31
N LYS A 12 22.48 7.01 -18.24
CA LYS A 12 21.49 5.93 -18.08
C LYS A 12 22.04 4.62 -17.51
N GLY A 13 22.85 4.67 -16.45
CA GLY A 13 23.28 3.53 -15.63
C GLY A 13 23.39 2.18 -16.38
N PHE A 14 22.95 1.12 -15.75
CA PHE A 14 22.85 -0.17 -16.44
C PHE A 14 21.64 -0.21 -17.38
N THR A 15 21.86 -0.76 -18.56
CA THR A 15 20.81 -1.02 -19.55
C THR A 15 20.78 -2.50 -19.91
N ILE A 16 19.60 -3.04 -20.16
CA ILE A 16 19.43 -4.30 -20.86
C ILE A 16 19.02 -3.97 -22.30
N HIS A 17 19.74 -4.53 -23.24
CA HIS A 17 19.38 -4.52 -24.65
C HIS A 17 18.86 -5.90 -25.04
N ASP A 18 17.59 -5.99 -25.30
CA ASP A 18 16.93 -7.17 -25.85
C ASP A 18 17.32 -7.29 -27.33
N LEU A 19 18.09 -8.31 -27.68
CA LEU A 19 18.59 -8.50 -29.01
C LEU A 19 17.53 -9.05 -29.98
N ASP A 20 16.48 -9.67 -29.45
CA ASP A 20 15.40 -10.22 -30.27
C ASP A 20 14.43 -9.13 -30.74
N SER A 21 14.04 -8.20 -29.86
CA SER A 21 13.13 -7.10 -30.18
C SER A 21 13.80 -5.75 -30.46
N ASN A 22 15.11 -5.66 -30.30
CA ASN A 22 15.93 -4.45 -30.43
C ASN A 22 15.47 -3.31 -29.46
N LYS A 23 14.88 -3.67 -28.34
CA LYS A 23 14.47 -2.72 -27.29
C LYS A 23 15.53 -2.55 -26.23
N LYS A 24 15.56 -1.37 -25.62
CA LYS A 24 16.41 -1.07 -24.46
C LYS A 24 15.57 -0.80 -23.25
N TYR A 25 15.97 -1.40 -22.15
CA TYR A 25 15.38 -1.22 -20.83
C TYR A 25 16.42 -0.57 -19.91
N TYR A 26 16.00 0.38 -19.09
CA TYR A 26 16.89 1.13 -18.22
C TYR A 26 16.62 0.70 -16.76
N ILE A 27 17.69 0.70 -15.97
CA ILE A 27 17.58 0.36 -14.55
C ILE A 27 16.57 1.26 -13.82
N THR A 28 15.76 0.65 -12.95
CA THR A 28 14.84 1.38 -12.07
C THR A 28 15.36 1.46 -10.64
N SER A 29 16.03 0.41 -10.16
CA SER A 29 16.66 0.38 -8.84
C SER A 29 17.76 -0.69 -8.77
N SER A 30 18.57 -0.67 -7.71
CA SER A 30 19.54 -1.72 -7.45
C SER A 30 19.82 -1.87 -5.95
N THR A 31 20.41 -3.01 -5.56
CA THR A 31 20.89 -3.27 -4.19
C THR A 31 22.30 -2.73 -3.91
N ILE A 32 22.95 -2.16 -4.92
CA ILE A 32 24.23 -1.43 -4.79
C ILE A 32 23.96 0.07 -4.93
N GLY A 33 24.93 0.89 -4.52
CA GLY A 33 24.80 2.34 -4.61
C GLY A 33 24.50 2.81 -6.04
N THR A 34 23.71 3.86 -6.15
CA THR A 34 23.22 4.42 -7.44
C THR A 34 24.08 5.58 -7.96
N ASP A 35 25.06 6.02 -7.19
CA ASP A 35 26.01 7.07 -7.55
C ASP A 35 27.43 6.77 -6.99
N LYS A 36 28.40 7.59 -7.36
CA LYS A 36 29.78 7.42 -6.94
C LYS A 36 30.00 7.59 -5.43
N GLU A 37 29.16 8.39 -4.77
CA GLU A 37 29.28 8.66 -3.33
C GLU A 37 28.72 7.50 -2.51
N ASN A 38 27.67 6.84 -3.04
CA ASN A 38 26.97 5.71 -2.42
C ASN A 38 27.36 4.35 -3.03
N GLY A 39 28.42 4.31 -3.81
CA GLY A 39 28.91 3.07 -4.42
C GLY A 39 29.32 2.01 -3.41
N THR A 40 29.15 0.75 -3.76
CA THR A 40 29.58 -0.39 -2.96
C THR A 40 30.97 -0.84 -3.35
N GLU A 41 31.91 -0.87 -2.40
CA GLU A 41 33.24 -1.41 -2.65
C GLU A 41 33.19 -2.94 -2.69
N ILE A 42 33.66 -3.51 -3.81
CA ILE A 42 33.72 -4.96 -3.99
C ILE A 42 35.20 -5.37 -3.93
N PRO A 43 35.60 -6.21 -2.96
CA PRO A 43 36.96 -6.72 -2.88
C PRO A 43 37.36 -7.49 -4.14
N LEU A 44 38.62 -7.35 -4.56
CA LEU A 44 39.17 -8.13 -5.65
C LEU A 44 39.05 -9.64 -5.38
N ALA A 45 38.61 -10.40 -6.38
CA ALA A 45 38.41 -11.85 -6.30
C ALA A 45 37.29 -12.33 -5.39
N SER A 46 36.32 -11.49 -5.06
CA SER A 46 35.13 -11.89 -4.31
C SER A 46 33.96 -12.22 -5.25
N ASN A 47 33.18 -13.24 -4.89
CA ASN A 47 31.90 -13.54 -5.51
C ASN A 47 30.81 -12.66 -4.86
N TYR A 48 30.69 -11.42 -5.30
CA TYR A 48 29.67 -10.50 -4.79
C TYR A 48 28.40 -10.63 -5.61
N LYS A 49 27.28 -10.92 -4.94
CA LYS A 49 25.96 -10.97 -5.58
C LYS A 49 25.21 -9.67 -5.31
N PHE A 50 24.76 -9.03 -6.36
CA PHE A 50 23.88 -7.86 -6.27
C PHE A 50 22.68 -8.03 -7.18
N LYS A 51 21.64 -7.25 -6.94
CA LYS A 51 20.43 -7.24 -7.78
C LYS A 51 20.30 -5.90 -8.45
N VAL A 52 19.93 -5.91 -9.70
CA VAL A 52 19.60 -4.72 -10.49
C VAL A 52 18.19 -4.93 -11.01
N TYR A 53 17.35 -3.92 -10.85
CA TYR A 53 15.95 -4.00 -11.23
C TYR A 53 15.71 -3.16 -12.48
N PHE A 54 14.97 -3.72 -13.42
CA PHE A 54 14.56 -3.08 -14.65
C PHE A 54 13.03 -3.06 -14.73
N PRO A 55 12.45 -2.18 -15.57
CA PRO A 55 11.01 -2.24 -15.84
C PRO A 55 10.62 -3.61 -16.42
N PRO A 56 9.36 -4.02 -16.28
CA PRO A 56 8.90 -5.31 -16.81
C PRO A 56 9.24 -5.48 -18.29
N ILE A 57 9.85 -6.61 -18.61
CA ILE A 57 10.08 -7.04 -19.99
C ILE A 57 8.96 -8.02 -20.32
N LYS A 58 8.11 -7.68 -21.29
CA LYS A 58 6.89 -8.45 -21.62
C LYS A 58 7.20 -9.89 -22.01
N ASP A 59 8.25 -10.07 -22.81
CA ASP A 59 8.73 -11.38 -23.24
C ASP A 59 10.20 -11.46 -22.86
N ILE A 60 10.62 -12.54 -22.18
CA ILE A 60 12.02 -12.74 -21.80
C ILE A 60 12.80 -13.07 -23.10
N PRO A 61 13.72 -12.20 -23.52
CA PRO A 61 14.51 -12.45 -24.73
C PRO A 61 15.45 -13.65 -24.52
N SER A 62 15.78 -14.35 -25.60
CA SER A 62 16.76 -15.43 -25.54
C SER A 62 18.18 -14.92 -25.32
N ASN A 63 18.46 -13.72 -25.82
CA ASN A 63 19.77 -13.09 -25.69
C ASN A 63 19.67 -11.64 -25.33
N ILE A 64 20.53 -11.18 -24.43
CA ILE A 64 20.61 -9.80 -23.98
C ILE A 64 22.05 -9.29 -23.95
N ASP A 65 22.19 -7.98 -24.12
CA ASP A 65 23.39 -7.24 -23.72
C ASP A 65 23.09 -6.47 -22.44
N ILE A 66 23.97 -6.54 -21.46
CA ILE A 66 23.95 -5.69 -20.29
C ILE A 66 25.12 -4.72 -20.38
N ALA A 67 24.85 -3.43 -20.33
CA ALA A 67 25.88 -2.41 -20.40
C ALA A 67 25.67 -1.34 -19.30
N GLU A 68 26.78 -0.85 -18.75
CA GLU A 68 26.83 0.36 -17.96
C GLU A 68 27.28 1.50 -18.88
N GLY A 69 26.42 2.53 -19.07
CA GLY A 69 26.75 3.68 -19.89
C GLY A 69 26.73 3.42 -21.40
N ASN A 70 27.25 4.39 -22.17
CA ASN A 70 27.25 4.37 -23.64
C ASN A 70 28.67 4.38 -24.23
N SER A 71 29.71 4.30 -23.43
CA SER A 71 31.10 4.34 -23.87
C SER A 71 31.66 2.93 -24.04
N PRO A 72 32.53 2.70 -25.04
CA PRO A 72 33.25 1.43 -25.17
C PRO A 72 34.15 1.07 -23.99
N LYS A 73 34.39 2.04 -23.09
CA LYS A 73 35.17 1.87 -21.85
C LYS A 73 34.32 1.48 -20.67
N ASP A 74 32.99 1.54 -20.81
CA ASP A 74 32.04 1.15 -19.79
C ASP A 74 31.92 -0.38 -19.74
N TRP A 75 31.44 -0.89 -18.61
CA TRP A 75 31.26 -2.32 -18.47
C TRP A 75 30.17 -2.83 -19.41
N GLN A 76 30.52 -3.86 -20.17
CA GLN A 76 29.61 -4.48 -21.14
C GLN A 76 29.70 -6.00 -21.04
N PHE A 77 28.56 -6.63 -20.83
CA PHE A 77 28.36 -8.05 -20.97
C PHE A 77 27.48 -8.24 -22.21
N ARG A 78 28.04 -8.86 -23.25
CA ARG A 78 27.35 -8.98 -24.54
C ARG A 78 26.90 -10.40 -24.80
N ASN A 79 25.79 -10.51 -25.51
CA ASN A 79 25.24 -11.76 -25.97
C ASN A 79 25.09 -12.81 -24.85
N ILE A 80 24.52 -12.38 -23.72
CA ILE A 80 24.20 -13.30 -22.65
C ILE A 80 22.99 -14.11 -23.07
N CYS A 81 23.20 -15.43 -23.25
CA CYS A 81 22.10 -16.34 -23.50
C CYS A 81 21.31 -16.57 -22.19
N LEU A 82 20.03 -16.18 -22.20
CA LEU A 82 19.15 -16.38 -21.05
C LEU A 82 18.47 -17.75 -21.07
N ASP A 83 18.46 -18.44 -22.23
CA ASP A 83 17.86 -19.78 -22.30
C ASP A 83 18.55 -20.76 -21.34
N ASP A 84 19.87 -20.62 -21.15
CA ASP A 84 20.64 -21.43 -20.20
C ASP A 84 20.34 -21.09 -18.73
N TYR A 85 19.69 -19.97 -18.46
CA TYR A 85 19.40 -19.46 -17.12
C TYR A 85 17.91 -19.38 -16.79
N LYS A 86 17.01 -19.69 -17.74
CA LYS A 86 15.54 -19.61 -17.54
C LYS A 86 15.10 -20.44 -16.33
N ASP A 87 15.69 -21.60 -16.13
CA ASP A 87 15.40 -22.48 -14.99
C ASP A 87 15.96 -21.96 -13.64
N HIS A 88 16.87 -20.99 -13.68
CA HIS A 88 17.50 -20.37 -12.51
C HIS A 88 17.06 -18.94 -12.25
N LEU A 89 16.33 -18.34 -13.18
CA LEU A 89 15.72 -17.03 -13.03
C LEU A 89 14.39 -17.19 -12.29
N GLU A 90 14.44 -17.48 -10.99
CA GLU A 90 13.29 -17.28 -10.09
C GLU A 90 13.00 -15.78 -9.95
N ILE A 91 12.66 -15.13 -11.06
CA ILE A 91 12.13 -13.78 -11.02
C ILE A 91 10.65 -13.93 -10.72
N ASN A 92 10.26 -13.55 -9.51
CA ASN A 92 8.86 -13.40 -9.19
C ASN A 92 8.33 -12.15 -9.95
N TRP A 93 8.05 -12.34 -11.22
CA TRP A 93 7.56 -11.29 -12.12
C TRP A 93 6.27 -10.65 -11.61
N ASP A 94 5.43 -11.43 -10.94
CA ASP A 94 4.16 -10.94 -10.41
C ASP A 94 4.39 -9.97 -9.25
N ALA A 95 5.28 -10.30 -8.33
CA ALA A 95 5.64 -9.41 -7.24
C ALA A 95 6.28 -8.12 -7.77
N TYR A 96 7.18 -8.24 -8.76
CA TYR A 96 7.84 -7.09 -9.37
C TYR A 96 6.86 -6.17 -10.12
N ARG A 97 5.97 -6.74 -10.96
CA ARG A 97 4.96 -5.96 -11.67
C ARG A 97 4.04 -5.21 -10.71
N LYS A 98 3.63 -5.87 -9.62
CA LYS A 98 2.80 -5.26 -8.56
C LYS A 98 3.52 -4.09 -7.91
N GLU A 99 4.76 -4.28 -7.48
CA GLU A 99 5.56 -3.23 -6.85
C GLU A 99 5.76 -2.04 -7.79
N TYR A 100 6.09 -2.29 -9.06
CA TYR A 100 6.26 -1.25 -10.08
C TYR A 100 4.95 -0.50 -10.36
N ALA A 101 3.82 -1.20 -10.45
CA ALA A 101 2.51 -0.58 -10.65
C ALA A 101 2.11 0.30 -9.45
N TYR A 102 2.34 -0.15 -8.22
CA TYR A 102 2.09 0.67 -7.02
C TYR A 102 3.03 1.87 -6.93
N SER A 103 4.31 1.73 -7.34
CA SER A 103 5.22 2.88 -7.44
C SER A 103 4.70 3.91 -8.43
N ASN A 104 4.26 3.50 -9.61
CA ASN A 104 3.68 4.40 -10.62
C ASN A 104 2.41 5.11 -10.09
N MET A 105 1.55 4.42 -9.33
CA MET A 105 0.42 5.06 -8.66
C MET A 105 0.86 6.14 -7.69
N HIS A 106 1.90 5.87 -6.91
CA HIS A 106 2.44 6.83 -5.94
C HIS A 106 3.05 8.05 -6.64
N ASP A 107 3.73 7.83 -7.76
CA ASP A 107 4.42 8.89 -8.53
C ASP A 107 3.45 9.70 -9.42
N GLY A 108 2.20 9.27 -9.52
CA GLY A 108 1.15 9.93 -10.31
C GLY A 108 1.05 9.42 -11.75
N ASP A 109 1.80 8.40 -12.12
CA ASP A 109 1.78 7.76 -13.45
C ASP A 109 0.63 6.73 -13.54
N TRP A 110 -0.58 7.21 -13.30
CA TRP A 110 -1.81 6.41 -13.19
C TRP A 110 -2.11 5.57 -14.43
N ARG A 111 -1.74 6.05 -15.63
CA ARG A 111 -2.00 5.33 -16.89
C ARG A 111 -1.17 4.07 -17.00
N ASP A 112 0.10 4.17 -16.64
CA ASP A 112 1.03 3.02 -16.70
C ASP A 112 0.66 2.00 -15.64
N ALA A 113 0.36 2.45 -14.42
CA ALA A 113 -0.16 1.59 -13.36
C ALA A 113 -1.45 0.86 -13.78
N GLN A 114 -2.41 1.56 -14.35
CA GLN A 114 -3.67 0.99 -14.81
C GLN A 114 -3.44 -0.08 -15.88
N SER A 115 -2.57 0.21 -16.86
CA SER A 115 -2.24 -0.75 -17.91
C SER A 115 -1.65 -2.04 -17.35
N ILE A 116 -0.79 -1.93 -16.35
CA ILE A 116 -0.17 -3.10 -15.70
C ILE A 116 -1.22 -3.93 -14.97
N PHE A 117 -2.08 -3.30 -14.15
CA PHE A 117 -3.12 -4.03 -13.41
C PHE A 117 -4.16 -4.66 -14.35
N LEU A 118 -4.52 -4.01 -15.45
CA LEU A 118 -5.41 -4.61 -16.46
C LEU A 118 -4.76 -5.82 -17.12
N ASN A 119 -3.47 -5.75 -17.49
CA ASN A 119 -2.75 -6.91 -18.02
C ASN A 119 -2.66 -8.06 -16.99
N MET A 120 -2.55 -7.73 -15.70
CA MET A 120 -2.57 -8.76 -14.65
C MET A 120 -3.94 -9.44 -14.58
N LEU A 121 -5.04 -8.71 -14.75
CA LEU A 121 -6.38 -9.31 -14.80
C LEU A 121 -6.63 -10.11 -16.08
N ASP A 122 -6.02 -9.74 -17.21
CA ASP A 122 -6.07 -10.55 -18.44
C ASP A 122 -5.39 -11.91 -18.24
N GLU A 123 -4.32 -11.97 -17.45
CA GLU A 123 -3.60 -13.20 -17.10
C GLU A 123 -4.28 -13.98 -15.97
N ASN A 124 -4.77 -13.28 -14.95
CA ASN A 124 -5.47 -13.83 -13.80
C ASN A 124 -6.64 -12.92 -13.40
N PRO A 125 -7.86 -13.19 -13.86
CA PRO A 125 -9.05 -12.39 -13.55
C PRO A 125 -9.36 -12.24 -12.07
N ASP A 126 -8.86 -13.18 -11.26
CA ASP A 126 -9.09 -13.22 -9.81
C ASP A 126 -7.91 -12.59 -9.01
N ASP A 127 -7.00 -11.85 -9.64
CA ASP A 127 -5.89 -11.24 -8.90
C ASP A 127 -6.38 -10.16 -7.93
N LEU A 128 -6.35 -10.49 -6.64
CA LEU A 128 -6.83 -9.63 -5.55
C LEU A 128 -6.19 -8.25 -5.55
N HIS A 129 -4.88 -8.18 -5.84
CA HIS A 129 -4.15 -6.92 -5.82
C HIS A 129 -4.53 -6.03 -6.99
N ALA A 130 -4.65 -6.61 -8.19
CA ALA A 130 -5.05 -5.88 -9.39
C ALA A 130 -6.49 -5.37 -9.26
N LEU A 131 -7.43 -6.20 -8.79
CA LEU A 131 -8.82 -5.81 -8.54
C LEU A 131 -8.90 -4.65 -7.54
N ASN A 132 -8.23 -4.76 -6.39
CA ASN A 132 -8.25 -3.69 -5.40
C ASN A 132 -7.57 -2.41 -5.90
N ALA A 133 -6.44 -2.52 -6.61
CA ALA A 133 -5.74 -1.36 -7.15
C ALA A 133 -6.60 -0.60 -8.18
N LEU A 134 -7.22 -1.31 -9.13
CA LEU A 134 -8.13 -0.69 -10.12
C LEU A 134 -9.36 -0.06 -9.45
N GLY A 135 -9.89 -0.70 -8.42
CA GLY A 135 -10.96 -0.12 -7.60
C GLY A 135 -10.53 1.18 -6.90
N ILE A 136 -9.35 1.23 -6.30
CA ILE A 136 -8.78 2.44 -5.68
C ILE A 136 -8.55 3.53 -6.74
N MET A 137 -8.03 3.17 -7.90
CA MET A 137 -7.82 4.12 -9.00
C MET A 137 -9.15 4.70 -9.49
N SER A 138 -10.17 3.85 -9.67
CA SER A 138 -11.52 4.28 -10.05
C SER A 138 -12.13 5.21 -8.99
N TYR A 139 -11.93 4.89 -7.71
CA TYR A 139 -12.34 5.76 -6.60
C TYR A 139 -11.69 7.14 -6.66
N ALA A 140 -10.37 7.19 -6.86
CA ALA A 140 -9.63 8.45 -6.96
C ALA A 140 -10.06 9.30 -8.16
N MET A 141 -10.49 8.65 -9.26
CA MET A 141 -11.07 9.30 -10.44
C MET A 141 -12.56 9.64 -10.24
N GLN A 142 -13.14 9.40 -9.06
CA GLN A 142 -14.56 9.60 -8.73
C GLN A 142 -15.53 8.70 -9.52
N ASN A 143 -15.03 7.65 -10.15
CA ASN A 143 -15.82 6.62 -10.82
C ASN A 143 -16.28 5.58 -9.80
N TYR A 144 -17.15 5.97 -8.87
CA TYR A 144 -17.56 5.16 -7.72
C TYR A 144 -18.30 3.87 -8.12
N SER A 145 -18.97 3.85 -9.26
CA SER A 145 -19.62 2.63 -9.78
C SER A 145 -18.60 1.57 -10.17
N ASP A 146 -17.55 1.98 -10.89
CA ASP A 146 -16.50 1.06 -11.33
C ASP A 146 -15.67 0.59 -10.12
N ALA A 147 -15.39 1.50 -9.18
CA ALA A 147 -14.72 1.16 -7.93
C ALA A 147 -15.49 0.07 -7.15
N GLU A 148 -16.82 0.24 -7.00
CA GLU A 148 -17.67 -0.75 -6.35
C GLU A 148 -17.67 -2.10 -7.07
N SER A 149 -17.69 -2.10 -8.42
CA SER A 149 -17.60 -3.31 -9.22
C SER A 149 -16.30 -4.06 -8.94
N TYR A 150 -15.14 -3.40 -9.08
CA TYR A 150 -13.84 -4.02 -8.83
C TYR A 150 -13.71 -4.56 -7.39
N PHE A 151 -14.21 -3.83 -6.40
CA PHE A 151 -14.18 -4.32 -5.01
C PHE A 151 -15.15 -5.51 -4.80
N THR A 152 -16.25 -5.55 -5.54
CA THR A 152 -17.17 -6.68 -5.52
C THR A 152 -16.54 -7.91 -6.14
N ASP A 153 -15.88 -7.76 -7.30
CA ASP A 153 -15.15 -8.84 -7.96
C ASP A 153 -14.02 -9.37 -7.03
N ALA A 154 -13.31 -8.47 -6.32
CA ALA A 154 -12.31 -8.85 -5.33
C ALA A 154 -12.89 -9.67 -4.17
N ILE A 155 -14.09 -9.33 -3.70
CA ILE A 155 -14.80 -10.08 -2.65
C ILE A 155 -15.26 -11.45 -3.16
N GLU A 156 -15.79 -11.52 -4.39
CA GLU A 156 -16.25 -12.78 -4.98
C GLU A 156 -15.10 -13.75 -5.19
N ALA A 157 -13.97 -13.26 -5.71
CA ALA A 157 -12.78 -14.06 -5.89
C ALA A 157 -12.11 -14.47 -4.57
N HIS A 158 -12.10 -13.58 -3.58
CA HIS A 158 -11.39 -13.76 -2.31
C HIS A 158 -12.26 -13.42 -1.09
N PRO A 159 -13.31 -14.20 -0.80
CA PRO A 159 -14.29 -13.89 0.25
C PRO A 159 -13.70 -13.88 1.67
N ASN A 160 -12.52 -14.48 1.86
CA ASN A 160 -11.81 -14.49 3.14
C ASN A 160 -10.78 -13.35 3.29
N SER A 161 -10.61 -12.51 2.27
CA SER A 161 -9.78 -11.29 2.36
C SER A 161 -10.58 -10.14 2.95
N SER A 162 -9.99 -9.35 3.85
CA SER A 162 -10.62 -8.14 4.37
C SER A 162 -10.60 -6.97 3.38
N LEU A 163 -9.64 -6.95 2.43
CA LEU A 163 -9.36 -5.80 1.57
C LEU A 163 -10.55 -5.34 0.74
N GLY A 164 -11.20 -6.25 0.00
CA GLY A 164 -12.34 -5.91 -0.85
C GLY A 164 -13.49 -5.32 -0.04
N TYR A 165 -13.79 -5.90 1.11
CA TYR A 165 -14.84 -5.41 2.01
C TYR A 165 -14.53 -4.01 2.57
N LEU A 166 -13.30 -3.79 3.06
CA LEU A 166 -12.89 -2.49 3.59
C LEU A 166 -12.97 -1.40 2.52
N ASN A 167 -12.51 -1.71 1.33
CA ASN A 167 -12.52 -0.76 0.22
C ASN A 167 -13.96 -0.46 -0.26
N ARG A 168 -14.82 -1.48 -0.38
CA ARG A 168 -16.21 -1.27 -0.78
C ARG A 168 -17.00 -0.51 0.30
N SER A 169 -16.68 -0.72 1.57
CA SER A 169 -17.32 0.02 2.66
C SER A 169 -17.12 1.54 2.53
N VAL A 170 -15.98 2.00 1.98
CA VAL A 170 -15.75 3.43 1.71
C VAL A 170 -16.74 3.99 0.71
N ILE A 171 -17.10 3.21 -0.33
CA ILE A 171 -18.10 3.64 -1.32
C ILE A 171 -19.48 3.79 -0.66
N TYR A 172 -19.85 2.84 0.21
CA TYR A 172 -21.11 2.92 0.95
C TYR A 172 -21.14 4.09 1.94
N GLU A 173 -20.01 4.38 2.60
CA GLU A 173 -19.88 5.55 3.47
C GLU A 173 -20.09 6.87 2.71
N LEU A 174 -19.51 7.01 1.51
CA LEU A 174 -19.72 8.17 0.65
C LEU A 174 -21.19 8.38 0.26
N ARG A 175 -21.91 7.28 0.08
CA ARG A 175 -23.35 7.30 -0.19
C ARG A 175 -24.19 7.43 1.08
N GLN A 176 -23.57 7.53 2.24
CA GLN A 176 -24.21 7.56 3.55
C GLN A 176 -25.02 6.28 3.87
N ASP A 177 -24.77 5.18 3.15
CA ASP A 177 -25.33 3.86 3.48
C ASP A 177 -24.47 3.18 4.55
N TYR A 178 -24.53 3.72 5.77
CA TYR A 178 -23.75 3.23 6.89
C TYR A 178 -24.10 1.79 7.28
N GLN A 179 -25.31 1.31 6.96
CA GLN A 179 -25.69 -0.07 7.20
C GLN A 179 -24.98 -1.04 6.24
N ALA A 180 -24.86 -0.69 4.96
CA ALA A 180 -24.11 -1.48 4.01
C ALA A 180 -22.60 -1.46 4.37
N ALA A 181 -22.06 -0.28 4.66
CA ALA A 181 -20.67 -0.14 5.12
C ALA A 181 -20.40 -1.01 6.37
N LEU A 182 -21.30 -1.00 7.36
CA LEU A 182 -21.16 -1.81 8.57
C LEU A 182 -21.17 -3.32 8.29
N ARG A 183 -21.99 -3.79 7.34
CA ARG A 183 -21.97 -5.20 6.93
C ARG A 183 -20.60 -5.58 6.38
N ASP A 184 -20.07 -4.78 5.49
CA ASP A 184 -18.75 -5.04 4.88
C ASP A 184 -17.62 -4.99 5.90
N VAL A 185 -17.54 -3.94 6.73
CA VAL A 185 -16.51 -3.85 7.77
C VAL A 185 -16.64 -4.98 8.79
N THR A 186 -17.87 -5.46 9.07
CA THR A 186 -18.05 -6.61 9.96
C THR A 186 -17.46 -7.88 9.33
N GLN A 187 -17.60 -8.09 8.03
CA GLN A 187 -16.94 -9.21 7.34
C GLN A 187 -15.41 -9.05 7.36
N ALA A 188 -14.90 -7.85 7.15
CA ALA A 188 -13.47 -7.58 7.26
C ALA A 188 -12.94 -7.94 8.65
N VAL A 189 -13.60 -7.51 9.72
CA VAL A 189 -13.26 -7.87 11.10
C VAL A 189 -13.26 -9.38 11.34
N ASN A 190 -14.21 -10.10 10.75
CA ASN A 190 -14.29 -11.57 10.86
C ASN A 190 -13.10 -12.26 10.15
N ASN A 191 -12.62 -11.67 9.06
CA ASN A 191 -11.56 -12.24 8.23
C ASN A 191 -10.16 -11.93 8.77
N SER A 192 -9.90 -10.70 9.26
CA SER A 192 -8.54 -10.28 9.65
C SER A 192 -8.35 -10.14 11.15
N SER A 193 -9.39 -9.75 11.90
CA SER A 193 -9.32 -9.36 13.32
C SER A 193 -8.28 -8.25 13.61
N ALA A 194 -7.91 -7.46 12.60
CA ALA A 194 -6.96 -6.37 12.77
C ALA A 194 -7.54 -5.23 13.63
N PRO A 195 -6.76 -4.60 14.50
CA PRO A 195 -7.24 -3.47 15.31
C PRO A 195 -7.87 -2.36 14.49
N ASP A 196 -7.30 -2.01 13.34
CA ASP A 196 -7.79 -0.97 12.44
C ASP A 196 -9.20 -1.27 11.92
N ASP A 197 -9.53 -2.54 11.67
CA ASP A 197 -10.86 -2.94 11.23
C ASP A 197 -11.91 -2.74 12.33
N TYR A 198 -11.55 -3.04 13.59
CA TYR A 198 -12.41 -2.73 14.73
C TYR A 198 -12.58 -1.22 14.92
N TYR A 199 -11.52 -0.43 14.73
CA TYR A 199 -11.60 1.01 14.78
C TYR A 199 -12.59 1.55 13.74
N LYS A 200 -12.46 1.11 12.50
CA LYS A 200 -13.38 1.49 11.42
C LYS A 200 -14.82 1.09 11.74
N ARG A 201 -15.03 -0.11 12.30
CA ARG A 201 -16.36 -0.57 12.71
C ARG A 201 -16.95 0.27 13.86
N ALA A 202 -16.13 0.63 14.84
CA ALA A 202 -16.54 1.51 15.92
C ALA A 202 -17.01 2.88 15.40
N LEU A 203 -16.31 3.46 14.42
CA LEU A 203 -16.73 4.72 13.79
C LEU A 203 -18.09 4.57 13.08
N LEU A 204 -18.34 3.45 12.41
CA LEU A 204 -19.64 3.19 11.79
C LEU A 204 -20.75 3.00 12.84
N TYR A 205 -20.47 2.32 13.95
CA TYR A 205 -21.41 2.23 15.06
C TYR A 205 -21.75 3.59 15.63
N THR A 206 -20.78 4.53 15.76
CA THR A 206 -21.08 5.90 16.20
C THR A 206 -21.98 6.64 15.21
N LYS A 207 -21.78 6.45 13.88
CA LYS A 207 -22.66 7.04 12.85
C LYS A 207 -24.10 6.48 12.91
N LEU A 208 -24.24 5.27 13.39
CA LEU A 208 -25.54 4.58 13.54
C LEU A 208 -26.12 4.71 14.97
N GLU A 209 -25.47 5.48 15.82
CA GLU A 209 -25.87 5.71 17.22
C GLU A 209 -25.92 4.43 18.07
N ASP A 210 -25.19 3.37 17.64
CA ASP A 210 -25.05 2.12 18.41
C ASP A 210 -23.86 2.24 19.38
N TRP A 211 -24.06 3.07 20.39
CA TRP A 211 -23.02 3.48 21.33
C TRP A 211 -22.39 2.32 22.11
N GLU A 212 -23.18 1.30 22.43
CA GLU A 212 -22.68 0.13 23.18
C GLU A 212 -21.68 -0.68 22.36
N LYS A 213 -21.98 -0.90 21.07
CA LYS A 213 -21.07 -1.64 20.20
C LYS A 213 -19.85 -0.83 19.82
N ALA A 214 -20.02 0.48 19.64
CA ALA A 214 -18.90 1.39 19.40
C ALA A 214 -17.92 1.34 20.58
N GLU A 215 -18.40 1.47 21.82
CA GLU A 215 -17.56 1.39 23.03
C GLU A 215 -16.83 0.05 23.12
N LYS A 216 -17.51 -1.06 22.85
CA LYS A 216 -16.92 -2.39 22.92
C LYS A 216 -15.76 -2.57 21.95
N ASP A 217 -15.90 -2.09 20.71
CA ASP A 217 -14.82 -2.16 19.72
C ASP A 217 -13.66 -1.23 20.10
N LEU A 218 -13.96 -0.02 20.59
CA LEU A 218 -12.95 0.93 21.10
C LEU A 218 -12.19 0.39 22.31
N ASP A 219 -12.88 -0.25 23.27
CA ASP A 219 -12.24 -0.91 24.41
C ASP A 219 -11.27 -2.00 23.95
N ARG A 220 -11.66 -2.77 22.93
CA ARG A 220 -10.83 -3.84 22.40
C ARG A 220 -9.54 -3.32 21.78
N ILE A 221 -9.60 -2.27 20.96
CA ILE A 221 -8.41 -1.72 20.30
C ILE A 221 -7.49 -1.00 21.30
N ILE A 222 -8.04 -0.23 22.24
CA ILE A 222 -7.26 0.48 23.27
C ILE A 222 -6.51 -0.51 24.17
N ALA A 223 -6.96 -1.75 24.28
CA ALA A 223 -6.24 -2.80 25.01
C ALA A 223 -5.01 -3.32 24.24
N THR A 224 -4.86 -3.02 22.93
CA THR A 224 -3.68 -3.37 22.15
C THR A 224 -2.53 -2.37 22.37
N GLU A 225 -1.28 -2.80 22.19
CA GLU A 225 -0.13 -1.91 22.36
C GLU A 225 -0.10 -0.77 21.33
N ASP A 226 -0.60 -1.02 20.11
CA ASP A 226 -0.61 -0.05 19.01
C ASP A 226 -1.53 1.13 19.33
N TYR A 227 -2.72 0.87 19.90
CA TYR A 227 -3.74 1.89 20.20
C TYR A 227 -3.74 2.40 21.65
N LYS A 228 -3.00 1.79 22.54
CA LYS A 228 -2.88 2.21 23.93
C LYS A 228 -2.37 3.65 24.10
N ARG A 229 -1.68 4.18 23.08
CA ARG A 229 -1.16 5.55 23.02
C ARG A 229 -1.80 6.38 21.90
N ASP A 230 -2.91 5.93 21.35
CA ASP A 230 -3.63 6.66 20.31
C ASP A 230 -4.67 7.58 20.92
N ALA A 231 -4.40 8.89 20.90
CA ALA A 231 -5.31 9.92 21.41
C ALA A 231 -6.68 9.88 20.71
N SER A 232 -6.73 9.51 19.42
CA SER A 232 -7.98 9.45 18.65
C SER A 232 -8.92 8.38 19.18
N ALA A 233 -8.40 7.20 19.53
CA ALA A 233 -9.22 6.11 20.07
C ALA A 233 -9.88 6.50 21.41
N TYR A 234 -9.14 7.17 22.29
CA TYR A 234 -9.70 7.69 23.54
C TYR A 234 -10.70 8.83 23.30
N THR A 235 -10.43 9.70 22.32
CA THR A 235 -11.35 10.79 21.95
C THR A 235 -12.70 10.23 21.49
N TYR A 236 -12.69 9.24 20.61
CA TYR A 236 -13.93 8.59 20.15
C TYR A 236 -14.64 7.85 21.29
N ARG A 237 -13.91 7.19 22.19
CA ARG A 237 -14.54 6.54 23.34
C ARG A 237 -15.13 7.56 24.32
N ALA A 238 -14.47 8.70 24.51
CA ALA A 238 -15.03 9.80 25.28
C ALA A 238 -16.34 10.32 24.69
N LEU A 239 -16.37 10.54 23.36
CA LEU A 239 -17.58 10.94 22.65
C LEU A 239 -18.72 9.94 22.89
N VAL A 240 -18.46 8.65 22.71
CA VAL A 240 -19.45 7.58 22.95
C VAL A 240 -19.97 7.62 24.39
N LYS A 241 -19.09 7.80 25.37
CA LYS A 241 -19.48 7.89 26.77
C LYS A 241 -20.28 9.17 27.08
N MET A 242 -20.00 10.27 26.40
CA MET A 242 -20.79 11.51 26.50
C MET A 242 -22.23 11.27 26.01
N GLU A 243 -22.40 10.63 24.86
CA GLU A 243 -23.74 10.29 24.32
C GLU A 243 -24.50 9.33 25.23
N GLN A 244 -23.81 8.43 25.90
CA GLN A 244 -24.38 7.55 26.95
C GLN A 244 -24.64 8.27 28.29
N LYS A 245 -24.39 9.59 28.38
CA LYS A 245 -24.51 10.40 29.59
C LYS A 245 -23.57 10.00 30.74
N ARG A 246 -22.50 9.27 30.43
CA ARG A 246 -21.47 8.82 31.38
C ARG A 246 -20.34 9.84 31.50
N LYS A 247 -20.68 11.06 31.88
CA LYS A 247 -19.77 12.21 31.88
C LYS A 247 -18.44 11.98 32.62
N LYS A 248 -18.46 11.36 33.80
CA LYS A 248 -17.24 11.09 34.57
C LYS A 248 -16.26 10.17 33.88
N ASP A 249 -16.78 9.17 33.15
CA ASP A 249 -15.95 8.23 32.40
C ASP A 249 -15.43 8.89 31.13
N ALA A 250 -16.22 9.74 30.49
CA ALA A 250 -15.80 10.56 29.36
C ALA A 250 -14.65 11.50 29.73
N CYS A 251 -14.75 12.22 30.89
CA CYS A 251 -13.69 13.10 31.35
C CYS A 251 -12.33 12.38 31.49
N ARG A 252 -12.34 11.14 31.99
CA ARG A 252 -11.09 10.36 32.08
C ARG A 252 -10.47 10.09 30.72
N ASP A 253 -11.29 9.73 29.75
CA ASP A 253 -10.77 9.45 28.37
C ASP A 253 -10.29 10.75 27.70
N ILE A 254 -10.98 11.89 27.92
CA ILE A 254 -10.55 13.20 27.44
C ILE A 254 -9.18 13.57 28.03
N GLU A 255 -9.00 13.38 29.34
CA GLU A 255 -7.73 13.65 30.03
C GLU A 255 -6.58 12.78 29.42
N ILE A 256 -6.85 11.49 29.21
CA ILE A 256 -5.87 10.59 28.61
C ILE A 256 -5.53 11.05 27.21
N ALA A 257 -6.53 11.32 26.36
CA ALA A 257 -6.33 11.79 25.00
C ALA A 257 -5.51 13.08 24.94
N TYR A 258 -5.82 14.04 25.82
CA TYR A 258 -5.10 15.31 25.93
C TYR A 258 -3.63 15.13 26.29
N ASN A 259 -3.31 14.18 27.15
CA ASN A 259 -1.94 13.87 27.54
C ASN A 259 -1.16 13.08 26.49
N LEU A 260 -1.85 12.45 25.54
CA LEU A 260 -1.25 11.66 24.48
C LEU A 260 -1.02 12.44 23.18
N THR A 261 -1.83 13.50 22.93
CA THR A 261 -1.76 14.24 21.69
C THR A 261 -0.69 15.33 21.72
N ASN A 262 -0.09 15.61 20.57
CA ASN A 262 0.70 16.81 20.28
C ASN A 262 0.05 17.64 19.15
N ASP A 263 -1.15 17.25 18.72
CA ASP A 263 -1.92 17.92 17.67
C ASP A 263 -2.76 19.03 18.27
N LYS A 264 -2.46 20.27 17.91
CA LYS A 264 -3.15 21.47 18.43
C LYS A 264 -4.64 21.53 18.05
N ASP A 265 -5.01 20.98 16.90
CA ASP A 265 -6.40 20.95 16.49
C ASP A 265 -7.19 19.94 17.33
N LEU A 266 -6.60 18.78 17.61
CA LEU A 266 -7.18 17.79 18.52
C LEU A 266 -7.23 18.31 19.97
N GLU A 267 -6.18 18.99 20.47
CA GLU A 267 -6.19 19.64 21.79
C GLU A 267 -7.39 20.58 21.95
N LYS A 268 -7.67 21.36 20.90
CA LYS A 268 -8.80 22.29 20.89
C LYS A 268 -10.16 21.57 20.98
N VAL A 269 -10.31 20.51 20.18
CA VAL A 269 -11.52 19.67 20.23
C VAL A 269 -11.70 19.05 21.61
N LEU A 270 -10.62 18.50 22.20
CA LEU A 270 -10.66 17.92 23.55
C LEU A 270 -11.01 18.95 24.62
N GLN A 271 -10.55 20.20 24.49
CA GLN A 271 -10.89 21.28 25.40
C GLN A 271 -12.38 21.66 25.30
N GLU A 272 -12.96 21.66 24.10
CA GLU A 272 -14.39 21.85 23.89
C GLU A 272 -15.19 20.71 24.54
N MET A 273 -14.82 19.47 24.29
CA MET A 273 -15.43 18.27 24.90
C MET A 273 -15.35 18.32 26.45
N TRP A 274 -14.21 18.77 27.01
CA TRP A 274 -14.00 18.92 28.45
C TRP A 274 -15.01 19.88 29.05
N ASN A 275 -15.20 21.03 28.40
CA ASN A 275 -16.16 22.06 28.87
C ASN A 275 -17.60 21.56 28.78
N ASP A 276 -17.97 20.87 27.67
CA ASP A 276 -19.32 20.35 27.48
C ASP A 276 -19.65 19.21 28.44
N CYS A 277 -18.66 18.46 28.81
CA CYS A 277 -18.80 17.39 29.80
C CYS A 277 -18.96 17.92 31.22
N GLY A 278 -18.47 19.14 31.49
CA GLY A 278 -18.43 19.74 32.81
C GLY A 278 -17.35 19.13 33.71
N CYS A 279 -16.25 18.72 33.07
CA CYS A 279 -15.09 18.24 33.80
C CYS A 279 -14.36 19.40 34.48
#